data_c3f716ca4033683b4f94ba2f108372ad
#
_entry.id   c3f716ca4033683b4f94ba2f108372ad
#
_cell.length_a   1.000
_cell.length_b   1.000
_cell.length_c   1.000
_cell.angle_alpha   90.00
_cell.angle_beta   90.00
_cell.angle_gamma   90.00
#
_symmetry.space_group_name_H-M   'P 1'
#
loop_
_entity.id
_entity.type
_entity.pdbx_description
1 polymer ?
#
loop_
_entity_poly.entity_id
_entity_poly.type
_entity_poly.pdbx_seq_one_letter_code
_entity_poly.pdbx_strand_id
1 'polypeptide(L)' 'MGKFYTVVIDTLGSDKGPEMIVSGACKALEQFSNLKVCLTGDEAVISAKLKELGADLSRVKIIHAPDC' A
#
# COMPACT_ATOMS: atom_id res chain seq x y z
N MET A 1 -1.46 -5.10 24.31
CA MET A 1 -0.62 -4.30 23.46
C MET A 1 -0.14 -5.07 22.29
N GLY A 2 -0.52 -4.65 21.15
CA GLY A 2 -0.13 -5.34 19.95
C GLY A 2 1.16 -4.78 19.35
N LYS A 3 1.94 -5.64 18.77
CA LYS A 3 3.02 -5.21 17.91
C LYS A 3 2.47 -4.96 16.53
N PHE A 4 3.02 -3.95 15.86
CA PHE A 4 2.70 -3.73 14.47
C PHE A 4 3.74 -4.42 13.59
N TYR A 5 3.25 -5.03 12.53
CA TYR A 5 4.11 -5.66 11.54
C TYR A 5 4.10 -4.77 10.29
N THR A 6 5.27 -4.53 9.75
CA THR A 6 5.40 -3.71 8.55
C THR A 6 5.78 -4.59 7.37
N VAL A 7 5.00 -4.51 6.31
CA VAL A 7 5.26 -5.24 5.07
C VAL A 7 5.59 -4.22 4.00
N VAL A 8 6.66 -4.44 3.27
CA VAL A 8 7.06 -3.56 2.16
C VAL A 8 6.67 -4.23 0.86
N ILE A 9 5.92 -3.52 0.03
CA ILE A 9 5.43 -4.05 -1.23
C ILE A 9 5.82 -3.11 -2.36
N ASP A 10 6.47 -3.65 -3.37
CA ASP A 10 6.86 -2.91 -4.56
C ASP A 10 5.74 -3.00 -5.59
N THR A 11 5.24 -1.85 -6.04
CA THR A 11 4.17 -1.83 -7.02
C THR A 11 4.67 -1.71 -8.46
N LEU A 12 5.95 -1.44 -8.66
CA LEU A 12 6.48 -1.21 -10.01
C LEU A 12 6.66 -2.48 -10.81
N GLY A 13 6.85 -3.61 -10.14
CA GLY A 13 7.08 -4.87 -10.83
C GLY A 13 5.84 -5.67 -11.16
N SER A 14 4.67 -5.12 -10.96
CA SER A 14 3.43 -5.85 -11.16
C SER A 14 2.97 -5.79 -12.61
N ASP A 15 2.70 -6.96 -13.20
CA ASP A 15 2.14 -7.02 -14.56
C ASP A 15 0.72 -6.51 -14.63
N LYS A 16 0.03 -6.53 -13.52
CA LYS A 16 -1.38 -6.11 -13.46
C LYS A 16 -1.55 -4.67 -13.00
N GLY A 17 -0.43 -3.98 -12.78
CA GLY A 17 -0.44 -2.60 -12.39
C GLY A 17 -0.52 -2.40 -10.89
N PRO A 18 -0.23 -1.18 -10.43
CA PRO A 18 -0.19 -0.90 -8.99
C PRO A 18 -1.56 -1.01 -8.32
N GLU A 19 -2.65 -0.86 -9.07
CA GLU A 19 -3.99 -0.88 -8.49
C GLU A 19 -4.32 -2.22 -7.85
N MET A 20 -3.89 -3.32 -8.47
CA MET A 20 -4.15 -4.65 -7.90
C MET A 20 -3.40 -4.83 -6.58
N ILE A 21 -2.17 -4.36 -6.54
CA ILE A 21 -1.35 -4.48 -5.34
C ILE A 21 -1.91 -3.62 -4.22
N VAL A 22 -2.31 -2.39 -4.53
CA VAL A 22 -2.89 -1.49 -3.54
C VAL A 22 -4.20 -2.06 -3.00
N SER A 23 -5.03 -2.60 -3.88
CA SER A 23 -6.29 -3.22 -3.47
C SER A 23 -6.06 -4.39 -2.52
N GLY A 24 -5.09 -5.25 -2.84
CA GLY A 24 -4.72 -6.35 -1.97
C GLY A 24 -4.21 -5.89 -0.62
N ALA A 25 -3.40 -4.82 -0.62
CA ALA A 25 -2.89 -4.26 0.62
C ALA A 25 -4.02 -3.73 1.50
N CYS A 26 -5.01 -3.08 0.89
CA CYS A 26 -6.15 -2.57 1.64
C CYS A 26 -6.94 -3.69 2.30
N LYS A 27 -7.13 -4.78 1.59
CA LYS A 27 -7.82 -5.95 2.15
C LYS A 27 -7.06 -6.51 3.35
N ALA A 28 -5.74 -6.59 3.24
CA ALA A 28 -4.92 -7.06 4.34
C ALA A 28 -5.03 -6.14 5.55
N LEU A 29 -5.07 -4.83 5.32
CA LEU A 29 -5.22 -3.89 6.42
C LEU A 29 -6.55 -4.04 7.13
N GLU A 30 -7.60 -4.41 6.41
CA GLU A 30 -8.90 -4.67 7.01
C GLU A 30 -8.90 -5.93 7.87
N GLN A 31 -8.16 -6.95 7.43
CA GLN A 31 -8.11 -8.23 8.14
C GLN A 31 -7.19 -8.19 9.35
N PHE A 32 -6.13 -7.42 9.28
CA PHE A 32 -5.12 -7.39 10.33
C PHE A 32 -5.00 -5.99 10.90
N SER A 33 -5.52 -5.78 12.08
CA SER A 33 -5.52 -4.46 12.71
C SER A 33 -4.11 -3.99 13.11
N ASN A 34 -3.17 -4.91 13.23
CA ASN A 34 -1.80 -4.59 13.62
C ASN A 34 -0.82 -4.59 12.44
N LEU A 35 -1.34 -4.48 11.23
CA LEU A 35 -0.51 -4.48 10.04
C LEU A 35 -0.28 -3.06 9.55
N LYS A 36 0.96 -2.75 9.21
CA LYS A 36 1.32 -1.55 8.49
C LYS A 36 1.89 -1.95 7.15
N VAL A 37 1.58 -1.19 6.13
CA VAL A 37 2.04 -1.48 4.77
C VAL A 37 2.86 -0.31 4.27
N CYS A 38 4.01 -0.62 3.68
CA CYS A 38 4.84 0.37 3.00
C CYS A 38 4.80 0.05 1.51
N LEU A 39 4.27 0.97 0.72
CA LEU A 39 4.13 0.78 -0.72
C LEU A 39 5.16 1.63 -1.43
N THR A 40 5.92 1.02 -2.32
CA THR A 40 6.90 1.73 -3.13
C THR A 40 6.44 1.77 -4.57
N GLY A 41 6.60 2.92 -5.22
CA GLY A 41 6.20 3.08 -6.61
C GLY A 41 5.82 4.52 -6.90
N ASP A 42 4.88 4.70 -7.82
CA ASP A 42 4.41 6.04 -8.18
C ASP A 42 3.46 6.55 -7.09
N GLU A 43 3.93 7.53 -6.34
CA GLU A 43 3.18 8.07 -5.22
C GLU A 43 1.81 8.60 -5.64
N ALA A 44 1.73 9.27 -6.78
CA ALA A 44 0.47 9.86 -7.22
C ALA A 44 -0.57 8.77 -7.50
N VAL A 45 -0.17 7.71 -8.18
CA VAL A 45 -1.07 6.61 -8.51
C VAL A 45 -1.49 5.87 -7.25
N ILE A 46 -0.54 5.56 -6.39
CA ILE A 46 -0.83 4.84 -5.15
C ILE A 46 -1.75 5.64 -4.25
N SER A 47 -1.45 6.92 -4.08
CA SER A 47 -2.25 7.79 -3.23
C SER A 47 -3.68 7.93 -3.74
N ALA A 48 -3.86 8.11 -5.04
CA ALA A 48 -5.18 8.22 -5.64
C ALA A 48 -5.99 6.95 -5.40
N LYS A 49 -5.36 5.79 -5.57
CA LYS A 49 -6.06 4.52 -5.38
C LYS A 49 -6.42 4.28 -3.93
N LEU A 50 -5.53 4.64 -3.01
CA LEU A 50 -5.82 4.50 -1.59
C LEU A 50 -7.02 5.35 -1.17
N LYS A 51 -7.10 6.57 -1.70
CA LYS A 51 -8.24 7.44 -1.41
C LYS A 51 -9.53 6.87 -1.99
N GLU A 52 -9.46 6.34 -3.19
CA GLU A 52 -10.62 5.73 -3.83
C GLU A 52 -11.16 4.57 -3.02
N LEU A 53 -10.26 3.77 -2.45
CA LEU A 53 -10.65 2.59 -1.67
C LEU A 53 -11.00 2.92 -0.22
N GLY A 54 -10.76 4.14 0.22
CA GLY A 54 -11.03 4.54 1.59
C GLY A 54 -10.11 3.89 2.60
N ALA A 55 -8.86 3.67 2.20
CA ALA A 55 -7.90 2.99 3.06
C ALA A 55 -7.50 3.83 4.26
N ASP A 56 -7.09 3.15 5.33
CA ASP A 56 -6.57 3.81 6.52
C ASP A 56 -5.15 4.28 6.27
N LEU A 57 -5.01 5.56 5.91
CA LEU A 57 -3.72 6.12 5.54
C LEU A 57 -2.75 6.22 6.71
N SER A 58 -3.26 6.13 7.94
CA SER A 58 -2.38 6.17 9.11
C SER A 58 -1.52 4.92 9.23
N ARG A 59 -1.89 3.85 8.54
CA ARG A 59 -1.14 2.59 8.56
C ARG A 59 -0.46 2.30 7.23
N VAL A 60 -0.49 3.25 6.31
CA VAL A 60 0.14 3.09 5.00
C VAL A 60 1.22 4.15 4.82
N LYS A 61 2.40 3.72 4.42
CA LYS A 61 3.47 4.62 4.07
C LYS A 61 3.75 4.46 2.58
N ILE A 62 3.90 5.57 1.89
CA ILE A 62 4.23 5.55 0.46
C ILE A 62 5.64 6.08 0.27
N ILE A 63 6.46 5.30 -0.39
CA ILE A 63 7.81 5.72 -0.75
C ILE A 63 7.83 5.88 -2.26
N HIS A 64 8.04 7.11 -2.70
CA HIS A 64 8.09 7.38 -4.14
C HIS A 64 9.36 6.77 -4.72
N ALA A 65 9.19 5.91 -5.69
CA ALA A 65 10.28 5.26 -6.39
C ALA A 65 10.06 5.48 -7.87
N PRO A 66 10.68 6.50 -8.44
CA PRO A 66 10.49 6.77 -9.86
C PRO A 66 11.09 5.65 -10.70
N ASP A 67 10.44 5.37 -11.81
CA ASP A 67 10.92 4.40 -12.75
C ASP A 67 12.18 4.94 -13.41
N CYS A 68 13.24 4.17 -13.39
CA CYS A 68 14.50 4.59 -14.00
C CYS A 68 14.60 4.14 -15.42
#